data_42d890a608e17ab97fd47ca83a270810
#
_entry.id   42d890a608e17ab97fd47ca83a270810
#
_cell.length_a   1.000
_cell.length_b   1.000
_cell.length_c   1.000
_cell.angle_alpha   90.00
_cell.angle_beta   90.00
_cell.angle_gamma   90.00
#
_symmetry.space_group_name_H-M   'P 1'
#
loop_
_entity.id
_entity.type
_entity.pdbx_description
1 polymer ?
#
loop_
_entity_poly.entity_id
_entity_poly.type
_entity_poly.pdbx_seq_one_letter_code
_entity_poly.pdbx_strand_id
1 'polypeptide(L)'
;MKIAIGMIVRNLISAHPLTDFLDNAEKYDHPIERVIVVYSHEADPEAIQELQRRTKVSLIRLQSYERAHMILKQLGVRFSSIQQLLFCPLIDTHGLIPYGFNRNQVLMEALFTGVDYLIFVDSDVQPSVLHRTPDGEVGFEEVDFIGAHLYGMSLGATITSSDYSGYNILPPASFEGMTDLLWGLHKEDMAEFWQSSEVHGGLIVQEAGTPELQPTTKVLGGNMGIRMSALTTLPPFFSPYYFYNKTPLLARGEDTLMGLAASRSQIKCLDIQTPIFHDTYGDYPKIPNLKNDSSVRDRLYYACTGWIGRNVFLRWKTGHAPTEFFERGRRLSDGAKALYRYTNDRRFLYLPDIQSAAEAWLPDMVKQHQKTKEAWTELTERWFRR
;
A
#
# COMPACT_ATOMS: atom_id res chain seq x y z
N MET A 1 0.99 26.63 -5.17
CA MET A 1 0.68 25.23 -4.80
C MET A 1 1.73 24.33 -5.42
N LYS A 2 2.41 23.53 -4.60
CA LYS A 2 3.46 22.59 -5.03
C LYS A 2 3.00 21.17 -4.80
N ILE A 3 2.92 20.39 -5.87
CA ILE A 3 2.44 19.00 -5.85
C ILE A 3 3.62 18.08 -6.09
N ALA A 4 3.72 16.99 -5.34
CA ALA A 4 4.66 15.91 -5.61
C ALA A 4 3.93 14.59 -5.85
N ILE A 5 4.48 13.76 -6.72
CA ILE A 5 4.11 12.36 -6.86
C ILE A 5 5.16 11.51 -6.15
N GLY A 6 4.72 10.62 -5.26
CA GLY A 6 5.57 9.70 -4.51
C GLY A 6 5.38 8.26 -4.95
N MET A 7 6.47 7.56 -5.27
CA MET A 7 6.42 6.15 -5.69
C MET A 7 7.45 5.31 -4.93
N ILE A 8 7.10 4.06 -4.68
CA ILE A 8 7.98 3.07 -4.09
C ILE A 8 8.16 1.93 -5.08
N VAL A 9 9.41 1.60 -5.38
CA VAL A 9 9.73 0.51 -6.31
C VAL A 9 10.86 -0.36 -5.77
N ARG A 10 10.92 -1.60 -6.18
CA ARG A 10 12.11 -2.44 -5.97
C ARG A 10 13.24 -2.01 -6.91
N ASN A 11 12.94 -1.91 -8.18
CA ASN A 11 13.86 -1.45 -9.23
C ASN A 11 13.15 -0.37 -10.07
N LEU A 12 13.80 0.75 -10.27
CA LEU A 12 13.37 1.78 -11.23
C LEU A 12 14.02 1.48 -12.58
N ILE A 13 13.45 0.53 -13.32
CA ILE A 13 13.95 0.10 -14.63
C ILE A 13 13.34 0.86 -15.81
N SER A 14 12.30 1.62 -15.57
CA SER A 14 11.57 2.45 -16.56
C SER A 14 11.02 3.69 -15.88
N ALA A 15 10.89 4.77 -16.62
CA ALA A 15 10.20 5.99 -16.17
C ALA A 15 8.66 5.79 -16.08
N HIS A 16 8.14 4.83 -16.82
CA HIS A 16 6.74 4.40 -16.71
C HIS A 16 6.51 3.60 -15.41
N PRO A 17 5.41 3.77 -14.65
CA PRO A 17 4.22 4.55 -15.00
C PRO A 17 4.29 6.06 -14.63
N LEU A 18 5.37 6.57 -14.05
CA LEU A 18 5.44 7.97 -13.63
C LEU A 18 5.24 8.95 -14.79
N THR A 19 5.71 8.62 -15.99
CA THR A 19 5.48 9.42 -17.19
C THR A 19 4.01 9.53 -17.52
N ASP A 20 3.22 8.48 -17.35
CA ASP A 20 1.77 8.50 -17.59
C ASP A 20 1.05 9.45 -16.63
N PHE A 21 1.46 9.46 -15.35
CA PHE A 21 0.92 10.41 -14.38
C PHE A 21 1.36 11.85 -14.65
N LEU A 22 2.56 12.06 -15.19
CA LEU A 22 3.01 13.38 -15.61
C LEU A 22 2.25 13.85 -16.85
N ASP A 23 1.99 12.99 -17.84
CA ASP A 23 1.18 13.28 -19.01
C ASP A 23 -0.27 13.62 -18.63
N ASN A 24 -0.84 12.82 -17.71
CA ASN A 24 -2.18 13.07 -17.19
C ASN A 24 -2.25 14.41 -16.45
N ALA A 25 -1.29 14.70 -15.60
CA ALA A 25 -1.23 15.97 -14.88
C ALA A 25 -1.09 17.18 -15.82
N GLU A 26 -0.28 17.08 -16.87
CA GLU A 26 -0.12 18.10 -17.87
C GLU A 26 -1.41 18.32 -18.67
N LYS A 27 -2.07 17.24 -19.08
CA LYS A 27 -3.34 17.28 -19.81
C LYS A 27 -4.44 18.03 -19.06
N TYR A 28 -4.49 17.86 -17.72
CA TYR A 28 -5.50 18.49 -16.87
C TYR A 28 -5.01 19.76 -16.14
N ASP A 29 -3.88 20.33 -16.58
CA ASP A 29 -3.29 21.58 -16.05
C ASP A 29 -2.94 21.52 -14.54
N HIS A 30 -2.38 20.42 -14.11
CA HIS A 30 -1.88 20.21 -12.74
C HIS A 30 -0.34 20.10 -12.72
N PRO A 31 0.41 21.21 -12.66
CA PRO A 31 1.87 21.15 -12.72
C PRO A 31 2.48 20.38 -11.53
N ILE A 32 3.24 19.36 -11.83
CA ILE A 32 3.96 18.55 -10.84
C ILE A 32 5.33 19.18 -10.57
N GLU A 33 5.52 19.67 -9.34
CA GLU A 33 6.79 20.27 -8.89
C GLU A 33 7.91 19.23 -8.80
N ARG A 34 7.55 17.97 -8.42
CA ARG A 34 8.55 16.95 -8.11
C ARG A 34 7.98 15.54 -8.16
N VAL A 35 8.83 14.61 -8.57
CA VAL A 35 8.65 13.18 -8.36
C VAL A 35 9.61 12.71 -7.27
N ILE A 36 9.13 11.93 -6.31
CA ILE A 36 9.91 11.34 -5.21
C ILE A 36 9.87 9.82 -5.35
N VAL A 37 11.00 9.19 -5.64
CA VAL A 37 11.09 7.74 -5.80
C VAL A 37 11.98 7.15 -4.73
N VAL A 38 11.44 6.21 -3.96
CA VAL A 38 12.22 5.34 -3.06
C VAL A 38 12.40 3.99 -3.73
N TYR A 39 13.64 3.56 -3.94
CA TYR A 39 13.98 2.29 -4.58
C TYR A 39 14.93 1.46 -3.70
N SER A 40 14.84 0.11 -3.81
CA SER A 40 15.59 -0.80 -2.93
C SER A 40 16.89 -1.32 -3.56
N HIS A 41 16.90 -1.64 -4.85
CA HIS A 41 18.05 -2.29 -5.52
C HIS A 41 18.67 -1.41 -6.60
N GLU A 42 17.98 -1.22 -7.72
CA GLU A 42 18.54 -0.59 -8.91
C GLU A 42 17.67 0.57 -9.39
N ALA A 43 18.34 1.56 -9.99
CA ALA A 43 17.69 2.64 -10.71
C ALA A 43 18.43 2.86 -12.02
N ASP A 44 17.69 2.74 -13.14
CA ASP A 44 18.23 2.91 -14.48
C ASP A 44 18.51 4.40 -14.74
N PRO A 45 19.75 4.75 -15.15
CA PRO A 45 20.10 6.12 -15.49
C PRO A 45 19.23 6.74 -16.61
N GLU A 46 18.78 5.96 -17.58
CA GLU A 46 17.92 6.44 -18.68
C GLU A 46 16.52 6.80 -18.15
N ALA A 47 15.93 5.95 -17.32
CA ALA A 47 14.67 6.23 -16.66
C ALA A 47 14.74 7.50 -15.77
N ILE A 48 15.84 7.67 -15.03
CA ILE A 48 16.06 8.88 -14.22
C ILE A 48 16.18 10.11 -15.11
N GLN A 49 16.96 10.05 -16.18
CA GLN A 49 17.15 11.16 -17.10
C GLN A 49 15.84 11.57 -17.80
N GLU A 50 15.01 10.61 -18.16
CA GLU A 50 13.71 10.86 -18.75
C GLU A 50 12.81 11.65 -17.79
N LEU A 51 12.71 11.22 -16.54
CA LEU A 51 11.94 11.94 -15.51
C LEU A 51 12.51 13.34 -15.25
N GLN A 52 13.84 13.50 -15.21
CA GLN A 52 14.50 14.78 -14.96
C GLN A 52 14.29 15.82 -16.08
N ARG A 53 13.99 15.39 -17.30
CA ARG A 53 13.61 16.29 -18.40
C ARG A 53 12.23 16.95 -18.18
N ARG A 54 11.39 16.34 -17.36
CA ARG A 54 9.98 16.75 -17.18
C ARG A 54 9.73 17.47 -15.86
N THR A 55 10.39 17.03 -14.78
CA THR A 55 10.19 17.58 -13.44
C THR A 55 11.41 17.39 -12.56
N LYS A 56 11.41 17.98 -11.36
CA LYS A 56 12.45 17.70 -10.36
C LYS A 56 12.31 16.28 -9.84
N VAL A 57 13.41 15.55 -9.73
CA VAL A 57 13.43 14.17 -9.23
C VAL A 57 14.20 14.10 -7.91
N SER A 58 13.56 13.58 -6.87
CA SER A 58 14.21 13.13 -5.64
C SER A 58 14.32 11.60 -5.69
N LEU A 59 15.52 11.09 -5.85
CA LEU A 59 15.81 9.67 -5.89
C LEU A 59 16.44 9.24 -4.57
N ILE A 60 15.80 8.30 -3.88
CA ILE A 60 16.21 7.83 -2.56
C ILE A 60 16.47 6.33 -2.64
N ARG A 61 17.73 5.96 -2.50
CA ARG A 61 18.06 4.55 -2.28
C ARG A 61 17.80 4.20 -0.83
N LEU A 62 17.09 3.12 -0.62
CA LEU A 62 16.79 2.62 0.72
C LEU A 62 18.10 2.39 1.51
N GLN A 63 18.13 2.79 2.80
CA GLN A 63 19.30 2.84 3.70
C GLN A 63 20.45 3.81 3.32
N SER A 64 20.37 4.55 2.23
CA SER A 64 21.38 5.50 1.80
C SER A 64 20.88 6.93 1.75
N TYR A 65 19.93 7.27 2.64
CA TYR A 65 19.32 8.60 2.64
C TYR A 65 20.16 9.60 3.45
N GLU A 66 21.38 9.91 2.95
CA GLU A 66 22.34 10.82 3.58
C GLU A 66 21.77 12.21 3.83
N ARG A 67 21.00 12.74 2.88
CA ARG A 67 20.37 14.06 3.02
C ARG A 67 19.42 14.09 4.22
N ALA A 68 18.58 13.08 4.41
CA ALA A 68 17.70 13.01 5.57
C ALA A 68 18.50 12.90 6.87
N HIS A 69 19.56 12.09 6.88
CA HIS A 69 20.45 11.98 8.05
C HIS A 69 21.01 13.34 8.45
N MET A 70 21.53 14.10 7.50
CA MET A 70 22.08 15.44 7.76
C MET A 70 21.02 16.39 8.28
N ILE A 71 19.83 16.45 7.65
CA ILE A 71 18.72 17.31 8.07
C ILE A 71 18.25 16.94 9.48
N LEU A 72 18.03 15.67 9.76
CA LEU A 72 17.57 15.19 11.06
C LEU A 72 18.59 15.49 12.16
N LYS A 73 19.89 15.35 11.88
CA LYS A 73 20.97 15.70 12.79
C LYS A 73 21.00 17.21 13.08
N GLN A 74 20.84 18.06 12.05
CA GLN A 74 20.77 19.51 12.20
C GLN A 74 19.56 19.95 13.02
N LEU A 75 18.45 19.22 12.94
CA LEU A 75 17.25 19.43 13.75
C LEU A 75 17.43 18.99 15.21
N GLY A 76 18.53 18.34 15.55
CA GLY A 76 18.76 17.79 16.87
C GLY A 76 17.90 16.56 17.18
N VAL A 77 17.44 15.83 16.16
CA VAL A 77 16.75 14.54 16.33
C VAL A 77 17.72 13.50 16.90
N ARG A 78 17.30 12.74 17.88
CA ARG A 78 18.14 11.73 18.53
C ARG A 78 18.62 10.69 17.53
N PHE A 79 19.86 10.22 17.69
CA PHE A 79 20.45 9.22 16.79
C PHE A 79 19.62 7.94 16.70
N SER A 80 19.06 7.45 17.82
CA SER A 80 18.16 6.27 17.82
C SER A 80 16.89 6.50 17.01
N SER A 81 16.34 7.71 17.01
CA SER A 81 15.18 8.07 16.20
C SER A 81 15.55 8.15 14.72
N ILE A 82 16.73 8.71 14.40
CA ILE A 82 17.25 8.72 13.03
C ILE A 82 17.40 7.30 12.51
N GLN A 83 18.01 6.40 13.29
CA GLN A 83 18.12 4.99 12.90
C GLN A 83 16.75 4.36 12.67
N GLN A 84 15.79 4.59 13.57
CA GLN A 84 14.44 4.04 13.45
C GLN A 84 13.71 4.53 12.19
N LEU A 85 13.97 5.75 11.74
CA LEU A 85 13.33 6.35 10.56
C LEU A 85 14.02 5.98 9.25
N LEU A 86 15.33 5.77 9.25
CA LEU A 86 16.12 5.59 8.02
C LEU A 86 16.58 4.15 7.77
N PHE A 87 16.64 3.30 8.80
CA PHE A 87 17.16 1.95 8.65
C PHE A 87 16.09 0.88 8.87
N CYS A 88 15.81 0.12 7.83
CA CYS A 88 14.94 -1.04 7.90
C CYS A 88 15.80 -2.32 8.01
N PRO A 89 15.60 -3.15 9.04
CA PRO A 89 16.40 -4.38 9.22
C PRO A 89 16.07 -5.49 8.21
N LEU A 90 15.05 -5.31 7.38
CA LEU A 90 14.58 -6.32 6.42
C LEU A 90 15.12 -6.14 4.99
N ILE A 91 16.06 -5.22 4.80
CA ILE A 91 16.58 -4.95 3.47
C ILE A 91 17.52 -6.08 3.03
N ASP A 92 17.38 -6.48 1.79
CA ASP A 92 18.25 -7.31 0.96
C ASP A 92 18.26 -8.82 1.20
N THR A 93 17.89 -9.35 2.34
CA THR A 93 18.04 -10.80 2.54
C THR A 93 16.96 -11.65 1.86
N HIS A 94 15.77 -11.07 1.55
CA HIS A 94 14.62 -11.86 1.06
C HIS A 94 13.75 -11.14 0.02
N GLY A 95 14.20 -10.05 -0.56
CA GLY A 95 13.44 -9.31 -1.59
C GLY A 95 12.15 -8.64 -1.05
N LEU A 96 12.05 -8.43 0.25
CA LEU A 96 10.91 -7.77 0.87
C LEU A 96 10.98 -6.25 0.66
N ILE A 97 9.83 -5.65 0.34
CA ILE A 97 9.68 -4.20 0.24
C ILE A 97 9.02 -3.71 1.53
N PRO A 98 9.73 -3.00 2.42
CA PRO A 98 9.17 -2.48 3.66
C PRO A 98 8.33 -1.23 3.38
N TYR A 99 7.13 -1.42 2.84
CA TYR A 99 6.26 -0.34 2.34
C TYR A 99 6.06 0.80 3.33
N GLY A 100 5.68 0.51 4.58
CA GLY A 100 5.47 1.56 5.58
C GLY A 100 6.71 2.41 5.85
N PHE A 101 7.88 1.76 5.90
CA PHE A 101 9.14 2.45 6.06
C PHE A 101 9.47 3.34 4.85
N ASN A 102 9.29 2.81 3.64
CA ASN A 102 9.55 3.54 2.39
C ASN A 102 8.58 4.73 2.23
N ARG A 103 7.29 4.56 2.57
CA ARG A 103 6.32 5.68 2.55
C ARG A 103 6.70 6.79 3.51
N ASN A 104 7.23 6.46 4.70
CA ASN A 104 7.74 7.47 5.62
C ASN A 104 8.94 8.23 5.04
N GLN A 105 9.81 7.58 4.24
CA GLN A 105 10.91 8.28 3.56
C GLN A 105 10.40 9.22 2.46
N VAL A 106 9.37 8.82 1.71
CA VAL A 106 8.69 9.71 0.75
C VAL A 106 8.07 10.91 1.48
N LEU A 107 7.38 10.69 2.61
CA LEU A 107 6.81 11.77 3.43
C LEU A 107 7.90 12.74 3.95
N MET A 108 9.03 12.21 4.43
CA MET A 108 10.15 13.03 4.89
C MET A 108 10.72 13.89 3.75
N GLU A 109 10.94 13.31 2.56
CA GLU A 109 11.43 14.07 1.42
C GLU A 109 10.43 15.13 0.96
N ALA A 110 9.14 14.82 0.93
CA ALA A 110 8.10 15.78 0.63
C ALA A 110 8.12 16.96 1.63
N LEU A 111 8.28 16.67 2.92
CA LEU A 111 8.44 17.67 3.98
C LEU A 111 9.69 18.54 3.75
N PHE A 112 10.84 17.92 3.50
CA PHE A 112 12.13 18.62 3.34
C PHE A 112 12.20 19.46 2.06
N THR A 113 11.42 19.14 1.05
CA THR A 113 11.33 19.89 -0.20
C THR A 113 10.21 20.94 -0.21
N GLY A 114 9.39 20.98 0.85
CA GLY A 114 8.36 21.99 1.05
C GLY A 114 7.23 21.91 0.03
N VAL A 115 6.80 20.69 -0.34
CA VAL A 115 5.59 20.49 -1.16
C VAL A 115 4.33 20.62 -0.30
N ASP A 116 3.25 21.11 -0.91
CA ASP A 116 1.97 21.32 -0.24
C ASP A 116 1.12 20.04 -0.20
N TYR A 117 1.19 19.27 -1.29
CA TYR A 117 0.41 18.05 -1.50
C TYR A 117 1.30 16.94 -2.03
N LEU A 118 1.19 15.77 -1.44
CA LEU A 118 1.88 14.55 -1.87
C LEU A 118 0.83 13.54 -2.32
N ILE A 119 0.97 13.02 -3.53
CA ILE A 119 0.10 11.97 -4.07
C ILE A 119 0.94 10.73 -4.29
N PHE A 120 0.55 9.62 -3.65
CA PHE A 120 1.20 8.33 -3.79
C PHE A 120 0.59 7.53 -4.94
N VAL A 121 1.48 6.92 -5.72
CA VAL A 121 1.15 5.94 -6.75
C VAL A 121 2.02 4.68 -6.55
N ASP A 122 1.50 3.53 -6.91
CA ASP A 122 2.28 2.29 -6.97
C ASP A 122 2.89 2.12 -8.38
N SER A 123 3.85 1.22 -8.54
CA SER A 123 4.56 1.03 -9.81
C SER A 123 3.78 0.24 -10.87
N ASP A 124 2.61 -0.25 -10.52
CA ASP A 124 1.72 -1.09 -11.33
C ASP A 124 0.31 -0.48 -11.49
N VAL A 125 0.20 0.85 -11.32
CA VAL A 125 -1.05 1.60 -11.53
C VAL A 125 -0.94 2.58 -12.71
N GLN A 126 -2.08 2.95 -13.28
CA GLN A 126 -2.19 3.91 -14.39
C GLN A 126 -3.32 4.91 -14.11
N PRO A 127 -3.22 6.20 -14.58
CA PRO A 127 -4.24 7.22 -14.37
C PRO A 127 -5.45 7.05 -15.31
N SER A 128 -5.95 5.84 -15.38
CA SER A 128 -7.11 5.42 -16.15
C SER A 128 -7.93 4.43 -15.35
N VAL A 129 -9.18 4.26 -15.67
CA VAL A 129 -10.08 3.30 -15.02
C VAL A 129 -10.61 2.31 -16.05
N LEU A 130 -10.77 1.05 -15.65
CA LEU A 130 -11.58 0.12 -16.42
C LEU A 130 -13.05 0.41 -16.15
N HIS A 131 -13.79 0.74 -17.19
CA HIS A 131 -15.22 0.98 -17.10
C HIS A 131 -15.97 0.08 -18.09
N ARG A 132 -17.26 -0.11 -17.82
CA ARG A 132 -18.17 -0.82 -18.72
C ARG A 132 -18.88 0.18 -19.59
N THR A 133 -18.73 0.01 -20.91
CA THR A 133 -19.44 0.83 -21.91
C THR A 133 -20.93 0.43 -21.94
N PRO A 134 -21.82 1.30 -22.46
CA PRO A 134 -23.26 1.00 -22.54
C PRO A 134 -23.61 -0.26 -23.36
N ASP A 135 -22.77 -0.66 -24.30
CA ASP A 135 -22.88 -1.90 -25.08
C ASP A 135 -22.28 -3.14 -24.36
N GLY A 136 -21.76 -2.96 -23.13
CA GLY A 136 -21.29 -4.02 -22.27
C GLY A 136 -19.82 -4.39 -22.43
N GLU A 137 -19.09 -3.74 -23.32
CA GLU A 137 -17.65 -3.93 -23.46
C GLU A 137 -16.88 -3.27 -22.30
N VAL A 138 -15.67 -3.77 -22.00
CA VAL A 138 -14.78 -3.20 -21.01
C VAL A 138 -13.68 -2.43 -21.72
N GLY A 139 -13.54 -1.17 -21.38
CA GLY A 139 -12.55 -0.25 -21.96
C GLY A 139 -11.83 0.57 -20.89
N PHE A 140 -10.76 1.24 -21.29
CA PHE A 140 -10.07 2.22 -20.46
C PHE A 140 -10.65 3.60 -20.68
N GLU A 141 -10.86 4.32 -19.59
CA GLU A 141 -11.18 5.73 -19.57
C GLU A 141 -10.14 6.46 -18.72
N GLU A 142 -9.55 7.51 -19.29
CA GLU A 142 -8.61 8.34 -18.56
C GLU A 142 -9.35 9.26 -17.59
N VAL A 143 -8.82 9.42 -16.38
CA VAL A 143 -9.42 10.23 -15.31
C VAL A 143 -8.52 11.41 -14.95
N ASP A 144 -9.08 12.52 -14.50
CA ASP A 144 -8.31 13.62 -13.89
C ASP A 144 -7.87 13.21 -12.48
N PHE A 145 -6.81 12.40 -12.42
CA PHE A 145 -6.33 11.77 -11.20
C PHE A 145 -5.88 12.80 -10.16
N ILE A 146 -5.05 13.76 -10.57
CA ILE A 146 -4.51 14.78 -9.66
C ILE A 146 -5.63 15.71 -9.19
N GLY A 147 -6.48 16.18 -10.12
CA GLY A 147 -7.60 17.09 -9.82
C GLY A 147 -8.59 16.48 -8.84
N ALA A 148 -8.90 15.19 -8.95
CA ALA A 148 -9.78 14.51 -8.03
C ALA A 148 -9.24 14.54 -6.59
N HIS A 149 -7.94 14.26 -6.38
CA HIS A 149 -7.30 14.38 -5.07
C HIS A 149 -7.33 15.82 -4.55
N LEU A 150 -6.96 16.79 -5.38
CA LEU A 150 -6.96 18.21 -5.01
C LEU A 150 -8.36 18.69 -4.64
N TYR A 151 -9.38 18.26 -5.38
CA TYR A 151 -10.78 18.59 -5.07
C TYR A 151 -11.18 18.06 -3.68
N GLY A 152 -10.92 16.80 -3.39
CA GLY A 152 -11.18 16.24 -2.06
C GLY A 152 -10.45 17.00 -0.94
N MET A 153 -9.20 17.40 -1.17
CA MET A 153 -8.43 18.19 -0.21
C MET A 153 -8.95 19.62 -0.07
N SER A 154 -9.50 20.23 -1.13
CA SER A 154 -10.13 21.56 -1.07
C SER A 154 -11.36 21.56 -0.16
N LEU A 155 -12.04 20.44 -0.04
CA LEU A 155 -13.16 20.21 0.88
C LEU A 155 -12.72 19.91 2.32
N GLY A 156 -11.43 20.06 2.60
CA GLY A 156 -10.86 19.94 3.94
C GLY A 156 -10.35 18.55 4.30
N ALA A 157 -10.26 17.60 3.34
CA ALA A 157 -9.62 16.32 3.62
C ALA A 157 -8.12 16.51 3.90
N THR A 158 -7.62 15.73 4.84
CA THR A 158 -6.19 15.56 5.11
C THR A 158 -5.63 14.43 4.28
N ILE A 159 -6.40 13.35 4.13
CA ILE A 159 -6.09 12.21 3.29
C ILE A 159 -7.24 12.03 2.30
N THR A 160 -6.90 11.83 1.05
CA THR A 160 -7.82 11.39 0.00
C THR A 160 -7.38 10.04 -0.52
N SER A 161 -8.31 9.16 -0.85
CA SER A 161 -8.01 7.85 -1.44
C SER A 161 -9.16 7.41 -2.32
N SER A 162 -8.94 6.44 -3.18
CA SER A 162 -9.99 5.75 -3.91
C SER A 162 -9.58 4.32 -4.23
N ASP A 163 -10.51 3.57 -4.79
CA ASP A 163 -10.34 2.16 -5.14
C ASP A 163 -9.48 1.95 -6.40
N TYR A 164 -9.32 0.70 -6.76
CA TYR A 164 -8.68 0.26 -7.99
C TYR A 164 -9.72 -0.43 -8.88
N SER A 165 -9.53 -0.30 -10.19
CA SER A 165 -10.09 -1.20 -11.19
C SER A 165 -9.00 -2.19 -11.64
N GLY A 166 -9.39 -3.29 -12.28
CA GLY A 166 -8.46 -4.35 -12.66
C GLY A 166 -8.67 -5.64 -11.85
N TYR A 167 -7.76 -6.60 -11.98
CA TYR A 167 -7.86 -7.84 -11.21
C TYR A 167 -7.49 -7.63 -9.75
N ASN A 168 -8.34 -8.15 -8.84
CA ASN A 168 -8.05 -8.10 -7.41
C ASN A 168 -6.83 -8.96 -7.05
N ILE A 169 -6.17 -8.65 -5.93
CA ILE A 169 -5.06 -9.45 -5.40
C ILE A 169 -5.47 -10.87 -5.00
N LEU A 170 -6.75 -11.10 -4.74
CA LEU A 170 -7.34 -12.43 -4.72
C LEU A 170 -7.67 -12.81 -6.16
N PRO A 171 -6.94 -13.74 -6.80
CA PRO A 171 -7.18 -14.12 -8.19
C PRO A 171 -8.49 -14.89 -8.32
N PRO A 172 -9.15 -14.89 -9.48
CA PRO A 172 -10.33 -15.70 -9.72
C PRO A 172 -10.08 -17.16 -9.38
N ALA A 173 -10.86 -17.73 -8.49
CA ALA A 173 -10.80 -19.15 -8.13
C ALA A 173 -12.12 -19.58 -7.47
N SER A 174 -12.46 -20.85 -7.61
CA SER A 174 -13.57 -21.47 -6.89
C SER A 174 -13.13 -22.85 -6.43
N PHE A 175 -13.15 -23.08 -5.11
CA PHE A 175 -12.83 -24.38 -4.52
C PHE A 175 -13.54 -24.55 -3.17
N GLU A 176 -13.85 -25.78 -2.83
CA GLU A 176 -14.44 -26.10 -1.53
C GLU A 176 -13.50 -25.68 -0.39
N GLY A 177 -13.99 -24.92 0.61
CA GLY A 177 -13.23 -24.39 1.73
C GLY A 177 -12.63 -22.99 1.50
N MET A 178 -12.93 -22.35 0.37
CA MET A 178 -12.47 -20.97 0.12
C MET A 178 -13.04 -19.98 1.12
N THR A 179 -14.29 -20.11 1.50
CA THR A 179 -14.92 -19.27 2.54
C THR A 179 -14.19 -19.41 3.87
N ASP A 180 -13.75 -20.61 4.26
CA ASP A 180 -12.97 -20.82 5.47
C ASP A 180 -11.60 -20.13 5.39
N LEU A 181 -10.93 -20.17 4.23
CA LEU A 181 -9.69 -19.44 4.00
C LEU A 181 -9.89 -17.94 4.17
N LEU A 182 -10.89 -17.37 3.52
CA LEU A 182 -11.17 -15.93 3.60
C LEU A 182 -11.53 -15.49 5.02
N TRP A 183 -12.35 -16.25 5.72
CA TRP A 183 -12.66 -16.02 7.12
C TRP A 183 -11.42 -16.08 8.02
N GLY A 184 -10.60 -17.09 7.84
CA GLY A 184 -9.35 -17.23 8.57
C GLY A 184 -8.37 -16.08 8.32
N LEU A 185 -8.41 -15.49 7.13
CA LEU A 185 -7.59 -14.34 6.73
C LEU A 185 -8.25 -12.97 7.02
N HIS A 186 -9.41 -12.91 7.67
CA HIS A 186 -10.21 -11.69 7.88
C HIS A 186 -10.51 -10.97 6.56
N LYS A 187 -11.02 -11.73 5.59
CA LYS A 187 -11.38 -11.28 4.26
C LYS A 187 -12.81 -11.68 3.89
N GLU A 188 -13.72 -11.63 4.86
CA GLU A 188 -15.13 -11.98 4.69
C GLU A 188 -15.82 -11.09 3.66
N ASP A 189 -15.44 -9.82 3.62
CA ASP A 189 -15.88 -8.84 2.64
C ASP A 189 -15.61 -9.26 1.19
N MET A 190 -14.62 -10.11 1.00
CA MET A 190 -14.26 -10.64 -0.31
C MET A 190 -15.06 -11.89 -0.71
N ALA A 191 -15.75 -12.53 0.23
CA ALA A 191 -16.51 -13.76 -0.06
C ALA A 191 -17.66 -13.51 -1.04
N GLU A 192 -18.37 -12.40 -0.89
CA GLU A 192 -19.45 -11.99 -1.81
C GLU A 192 -18.89 -11.64 -3.19
N PHE A 193 -17.79 -10.90 -3.23
CA PHE A 193 -17.09 -10.57 -4.48
C PHE A 193 -16.69 -11.82 -5.25
N TRP A 194 -16.21 -12.86 -4.58
CA TRP A 194 -15.84 -14.13 -5.22
C TRP A 194 -17.05 -14.93 -5.73
N GLN A 195 -18.16 -14.89 -5.01
CA GLN A 195 -19.39 -15.52 -5.46
C GLN A 195 -19.98 -14.82 -6.69
N SER A 196 -19.84 -13.49 -6.77
CA SER A 196 -20.26 -12.70 -7.93
C SER A 196 -19.28 -12.74 -9.10
N SER A 197 -18.02 -13.09 -8.86
CA SER A 197 -16.92 -13.03 -9.84
C SER A 197 -17.01 -14.12 -10.93
N GLU A 198 -17.88 -15.13 -10.78
CA GLU A 198 -18.19 -16.06 -11.88
C GLU A 198 -18.71 -15.32 -13.11
N VAL A 199 -19.36 -14.18 -12.93
CA VAL A 199 -19.90 -13.37 -14.02
C VAL A 199 -18.82 -12.51 -14.71
N HIS A 200 -17.74 -12.13 -14.01
CA HIS A 200 -16.75 -11.17 -14.51
C HIS A 200 -15.29 -11.62 -14.36
N GLY A 201 -15.04 -12.88 -14.01
CA GLY A 201 -13.68 -13.42 -13.88
C GLY A 201 -12.81 -12.71 -12.83
N GLY A 202 -13.42 -12.09 -11.80
CA GLY A 202 -12.72 -11.35 -10.75
C GLY A 202 -12.18 -10.00 -11.18
N LEU A 203 -12.60 -9.48 -12.33
CA LEU A 203 -12.23 -8.16 -12.83
C LEU A 203 -13.12 -7.10 -12.21
N ILE A 204 -12.51 -6.12 -11.54
CA ILE A 204 -13.21 -4.95 -11.00
C ILE A 204 -13.30 -3.91 -12.12
N VAL A 205 -14.51 -3.55 -12.50
CA VAL A 205 -14.80 -2.48 -13.45
C VAL A 205 -15.69 -1.45 -12.77
N GLN A 206 -15.53 -0.19 -13.16
CA GLN A 206 -16.41 0.87 -12.68
C GLN A 206 -17.70 0.86 -13.48
N GLU A 207 -18.82 0.90 -12.80
CA GLU A 207 -20.12 1.15 -13.40
C GLU A 207 -20.31 2.66 -13.60
N ALA A 208 -21.07 3.02 -14.62
CA ALA A 208 -21.38 4.43 -14.91
C ALA A 208 -22.16 5.05 -13.72
N GLY A 209 -21.63 6.14 -13.18
CA GLY A 209 -22.25 6.88 -12.07
C GLY A 209 -21.57 8.21 -11.81
N THR A 210 -22.24 9.10 -11.08
CA THR A 210 -21.65 10.36 -10.64
C THR A 210 -20.88 10.10 -9.35
N PRO A 211 -19.56 10.38 -9.30
CA PRO A 211 -18.78 10.20 -8.08
C PRO A 211 -19.29 11.10 -6.95
N GLU A 212 -19.64 10.53 -5.82
CA GLU A 212 -19.94 11.29 -4.58
C GLU A 212 -18.82 11.05 -3.58
N LEU A 213 -18.18 12.13 -3.13
CA LEU A 213 -17.15 12.04 -2.10
C LEU A 213 -17.75 11.57 -0.78
N GLN A 214 -17.13 10.56 -0.19
CA GLN A 214 -17.61 9.95 1.06
C GLN A 214 -16.51 9.91 2.13
N PRO A 215 -16.84 10.10 3.42
CA PRO A 215 -15.91 9.79 4.49
C PRO A 215 -15.48 8.32 4.43
N THR A 216 -14.18 8.07 4.60
CA THR A 216 -13.66 6.70 4.54
C THR A 216 -12.61 6.44 5.61
N THR A 217 -12.49 5.18 6.02
CA THR A 217 -11.34 4.66 6.78
C THR A 217 -10.44 3.79 5.88
N LYS A 218 -10.89 3.52 4.66
CA LYS A 218 -10.16 2.75 3.67
C LYS A 218 -9.18 3.69 2.96
N VAL A 219 -7.90 3.42 3.10
CA VAL A 219 -6.83 4.13 2.42
C VAL A 219 -6.04 3.11 1.62
N LEU A 220 -5.81 3.39 0.36
CA LEU A 220 -5.05 2.53 -0.57
C LEU A 220 -3.78 3.24 -1.01
N GLY A 221 -2.65 2.61 -0.75
CA GLY A 221 -1.35 3.23 -0.88
C GLY A 221 -0.96 3.73 -2.26
N GLY A 222 -1.42 3.10 -3.34
CA GLY A 222 -1.15 3.51 -4.72
C GLY A 222 -2.22 4.44 -5.34
N ASN A 223 -3.22 4.85 -4.53
CA ASN A 223 -4.22 5.85 -4.90
C ASN A 223 -4.55 6.68 -3.65
N MET A 224 -3.59 7.51 -3.23
CA MET A 224 -3.68 8.25 -1.97
C MET A 224 -3.04 9.64 -2.09
N GLY A 225 -3.77 10.67 -1.68
CA GLY A 225 -3.26 12.03 -1.54
C GLY A 225 -3.14 12.44 -0.07
N ILE A 226 -2.11 13.20 0.27
CA ILE A 226 -1.84 13.71 1.61
C ILE A 226 -1.57 15.21 1.56
N ARG A 227 -2.26 15.98 2.42
CA ARG A 227 -1.98 17.38 2.66
C ARG A 227 -0.82 17.51 3.65
N MET A 228 0.32 18.04 3.19
CA MET A 228 1.56 18.06 3.95
C MET A 228 1.51 19.00 5.18
N SER A 229 0.69 20.04 5.16
CA SER A 229 0.51 20.93 6.34
C SER A 229 -0.08 20.23 7.56
N ALA A 230 -0.73 19.07 7.37
CA ALA A 230 -1.31 18.27 8.46
C ALA A 230 -0.37 17.16 8.97
N LEU A 231 0.89 17.13 8.53
CA LEU A 231 1.81 16.02 8.84
C LEU A 231 2.09 15.85 10.34
N THR A 232 1.97 16.93 11.14
CA THR A 232 2.09 16.85 12.62
C THR A 232 1.01 16.01 13.28
N THR A 233 -0.17 15.90 12.64
CA THR A 233 -1.32 15.15 13.17
C THR A 233 -1.36 13.74 12.61
N LEU A 234 -0.64 13.47 11.51
CA LEU A 234 -0.62 12.17 10.87
C LEU A 234 0.29 11.19 11.62
N PRO A 235 -0.19 9.96 11.87
CA PRO A 235 0.69 8.91 12.35
C PRO A 235 1.68 8.51 11.23
N PRO A 236 2.83 7.91 11.58
CA PRO A 236 3.71 7.32 10.56
C PRO A 236 3.04 6.10 9.93
N PHE A 237 3.39 5.80 8.69
CA PHE A 237 3.12 4.48 8.14
C PHE A 237 3.84 3.40 8.93
N PHE A 238 3.22 2.25 9.10
CA PHE A 238 3.81 1.17 9.85
C PHE A 238 3.49 -0.19 9.22
N SER A 239 4.52 -0.92 8.86
CA SER A 239 4.46 -2.32 8.42
C SER A 239 5.15 -3.18 9.47
N PRO A 240 4.40 -3.87 10.34
CA PRO A 240 5.02 -4.80 11.26
C PRO A 240 5.72 -5.93 10.49
N TYR A 241 6.81 -6.43 11.04
CA TYR A 241 7.47 -7.63 10.55
C TYR A 241 7.62 -8.66 11.65
N TYR A 242 7.72 -9.92 11.24
CA TYR A 242 7.85 -11.06 12.13
C TYR A 242 8.67 -12.17 11.45
N PHE A 243 9.00 -13.22 12.16
CA PHE A 243 9.80 -14.31 11.60
C PHE A 243 9.08 -15.64 11.71
N TYR A 244 9.14 -16.42 10.64
CA TYR A 244 8.76 -17.81 10.60
C TYR A 244 9.94 -18.65 10.12
N ASN A 245 10.40 -19.63 10.93
CA ASN A 245 11.58 -20.45 10.64
C ASN A 245 12.81 -19.62 10.20
N LYS A 246 13.10 -18.54 10.92
CA LYS A 246 14.17 -17.57 10.64
C LYS A 246 13.99 -16.75 9.35
N THR A 247 12.94 -16.99 8.59
CA THR A 247 12.60 -16.19 7.40
C THR A 247 11.79 -14.98 7.85
N PRO A 248 12.19 -13.75 7.52
CA PRO A 248 11.40 -12.57 7.79
C PRO A 248 10.15 -12.55 6.91
N LEU A 249 9.03 -12.17 7.49
CA LEU A 249 7.77 -11.94 6.82
C LEU A 249 7.27 -10.53 7.15
N LEU A 250 6.71 -9.86 6.15
CA LEU A 250 6.24 -8.50 6.28
C LEU A 250 4.71 -8.48 6.31
N ALA A 251 4.15 -7.84 7.33
CA ALA A 251 2.72 -7.57 7.33
C ALA A 251 2.36 -6.51 6.27
N ARG A 252 1.39 -6.83 5.42
CA ARG A 252 0.87 -5.90 4.41
C ARG A 252 -0.24 -5.03 5.00
N GLY A 253 -0.49 -3.89 4.35
CA GLY A 253 -1.60 -2.99 4.68
C GLY A 253 -1.20 -1.90 5.67
N GLU A 254 -0.02 -1.31 5.48
CA GLU A 254 0.41 -0.09 6.16
C GLU A 254 -0.53 1.08 5.88
N ASP A 255 -1.12 1.09 4.69
CA ASP A 255 -2.18 1.99 4.27
C ASP A 255 -3.49 1.78 5.07
N THR A 256 -3.93 0.53 5.21
CA THR A 256 -5.06 0.16 6.07
C THR A 256 -4.81 0.60 7.53
N LEU A 257 -3.59 0.37 8.04
CA LEU A 257 -3.20 0.79 9.40
C LEU A 257 -3.19 2.31 9.52
N MET A 258 -2.77 3.02 8.48
CA MET A 258 -2.80 4.48 8.40
C MET A 258 -4.25 5.00 8.45
N GLY A 259 -5.14 4.48 7.62
CA GLY A 259 -6.55 4.87 7.58
C GLY A 259 -7.25 4.67 8.93
N LEU A 260 -7.05 3.53 9.59
CA LEU A 260 -7.58 3.27 10.92
C LEU A 260 -6.99 4.18 12.00
N ALA A 261 -5.70 4.51 11.90
CA ALA A 261 -5.06 5.42 12.84
C ALA A 261 -5.54 6.87 12.64
N ALA A 262 -5.71 7.29 11.39
CA ALA A 262 -6.26 8.59 11.03
C ALA A 262 -7.70 8.76 11.55
N SER A 263 -8.57 7.77 11.34
CA SER A 263 -9.93 7.77 11.85
C SER A 263 -9.99 7.93 13.36
N ARG A 264 -9.17 7.21 14.11
CA ARG A 264 -9.11 7.33 15.58
C ARG A 264 -8.61 8.69 16.06
N SER A 265 -7.81 9.38 15.25
CA SER A 265 -7.32 10.72 15.51
C SER A 265 -8.24 11.81 14.95
N GLN A 266 -9.45 11.46 14.51
CA GLN A 266 -10.43 12.34 13.89
C GLN A 266 -9.90 13.12 12.67
N ILE A 267 -8.94 12.53 11.97
CA ILE A 267 -8.38 13.08 10.73
C ILE A 267 -9.39 12.83 9.61
N LYS A 268 -9.75 13.88 8.87
CA LYS A 268 -10.70 13.76 7.76
C LYS A 268 -10.06 13.04 6.59
N CYS A 269 -10.56 11.82 6.32
CA CYS A 269 -10.23 11.03 5.13
C CYS A 269 -11.46 10.98 4.22
N LEU A 270 -11.27 11.20 2.92
CA LEU A 270 -12.32 11.13 1.91
C LEU A 270 -11.97 10.10 0.84
N ASP A 271 -12.94 9.27 0.49
CA ASP A 271 -12.95 8.54 -0.77
C ASP A 271 -13.39 9.50 -1.86
N ILE A 272 -12.52 9.69 -2.85
CA ILE A 272 -12.76 10.62 -3.97
C ILE A 272 -13.52 9.94 -5.11
N GLN A 273 -13.87 8.67 -4.99
CA GLN A 273 -14.62 7.90 -5.98
C GLN A 273 -14.02 7.97 -7.40
N THR A 274 -12.68 8.05 -7.46
CA THR A 274 -11.92 8.08 -8.71
C THR A 274 -10.96 6.90 -8.71
N PRO A 275 -11.46 5.68 -8.96
CA PRO A 275 -10.62 4.50 -9.04
C PRO A 275 -9.66 4.62 -10.22
N ILE A 276 -8.49 3.97 -10.09
CA ILE A 276 -7.50 3.89 -11.15
C ILE A 276 -7.19 2.42 -11.47
N PHE A 277 -6.69 2.17 -12.66
CA PHE A 277 -6.33 0.83 -13.07
C PHE A 277 -5.09 0.34 -12.32
N HIS A 278 -5.19 -0.87 -11.78
CA HIS A 278 -4.10 -1.57 -11.11
C HIS A 278 -3.85 -2.90 -11.80
N ASP A 279 -2.73 -3.01 -12.52
CA ASP A 279 -2.30 -4.26 -13.14
C ASP A 279 -1.64 -5.18 -12.12
N THR A 280 -2.46 -5.70 -11.21
CA THR A 280 -2.03 -6.53 -10.08
C THR A 280 -1.10 -7.67 -10.48
N TYR A 281 -1.24 -8.22 -11.68
CA TYR A 281 -0.48 -9.39 -12.15
C TYR A 281 0.51 -9.07 -13.28
N GLY A 282 0.48 -7.84 -13.84
CA GLY A 282 1.38 -7.40 -14.92
C GLY A 282 1.07 -7.99 -16.29
N ASP A 283 -0.06 -8.66 -16.47
CA ASP A 283 -0.42 -9.44 -17.67
C ASP A 283 -1.82 -9.11 -18.20
N TYR A 284 -2.44 -7.98 -17.79
CA TYR A 284 -3.76 -7.62 -18.29
C TYR A 284 -3.80 -7.58 -19.82
N PRO A 285 -4.80 -8.14 -20.51
CA PRO A 285 -6.10 -8.65 -20.03
C PRO A 285 -6.12 -10.14 -19.67
N LYS A 286 -5.00 -10.83 -19.57
CA LYS A 286 -4.94 -12.26 -19.22
C LYS A 286 -5.54 -12.50 -17.84
N ILE A 287 -6.51 -13.44 -17.77
CA ILE A 287 -7.14 -13.83 -16.50
C ILE A 287 -6.12 -14.55 -15.62
N PRO A 288 -5.86 -14.07 -14.38
CA PRO A 288 -4.94 -14.72 -13.46
C PRO A 288 -5.40 -16.15 -13.13
N ASN A 289 -4.51 -17.12 -13.26
CA ASN A 289 -4.85 -18.54 -13.03
C ASN A 289 -4.12 -19.10 -11.81
N LEU A 290 -4.79 -19.13 -10.67
CA LEU A 290 -4.23 -19.59 -9.41
C LEU A 290 -3.76 -21.05 -9.45
N LYS A 291 -4.45 -21.92 -10.21
CA LYS A 291 -4.13 -23.34 -10.29
C LYS A 291 -2.87 -23.62 -11.10
N ASN A 292 -2.69 -22.92 -12.21
CA ASN A 292 -1.66 -23.26 -13.20
C ASN A 292 -0.47 -22.26 -13.23
N ASP A 293 -0.62 -21.07 -12.63
CA ASP A 293 0.40 -20.02 -12.68
C ASP A 293 1.11 -19.88 -11.32
N SER A 294 2.41 -20.10 -11.31
CA SER A 294 3.23 -19.96 -10.09
C SER A 294 3.35 -18.53 -9.62
N SER A 295 3.42 -17.55 -10.51
CA SER A 295 3.52 -16.13 -10.17
C SER A 295 2.26 -15.64 -9.45
N VAL A 296 1.08 -16.11 -9.88
CA VAL A 296 -0.20 -15.84 -9.23
C VAL A 296 -0.24 -16.48 -7.83
N ARG A 297 0.27 -17.72 -7.68
CA ARG A 297 0.38 -18.37 -6.36
C ARG A 297 1.36 -17.64 -5.44
N ASP A 298 2.48 -17.19 -5.97
CA ASP A 298 3.48 -16.44 -5.19
C ASP A 298 2.90 -15.15 -4.65
N ARG A 299 2.18 -14.41 -5.48
CA ARG A 299 1.51 -13.17 -5.08
C ARG A 299 0.41 -13.42 -4.03
N LEU A 300 -0.41 -14.46 -4.20
CA LEU A 300 -1.42 -14.83 -3.20
C LEU A 300 -0.77 -15.29 -1.88
N TYR A 301 0.27 -16.11 -1.93
CA TYR A 301 0.99 -16.55 -0.73
C TYR A 301 1.56 -15.36 0.05
N TYR A 302 2.20 -14.42 -0.65
CA TYR A 302 2.71 -13.19 -0.08
C TYR A 302 1.58 -12.34 0.54
N ALA A 303 0.43 -12.26 -0.13
CA ALA A 303 -0.73 -11.56 0.42
C ALA A 303 -1.26 -12.24 1.70
N CYS A 304 -1.43 -13.57 1.69
CA CYS A 304 -1.89 -14.33 2.86
C CYS A 304 -0.98 -14.12 4.08
N THR A 305 0.32 -14.28 3.91
CA THR A 305 1.30 -14.07 5.01
C THR A 305 1.26 -12.63 5.52
N GLY A 306 1.14 -11.66 4.62
CA GLY A 306 1.03 -10.25 4.97
C GLY A 306 -0.24 -9.92 5.75
N TRP A 307 -1.37 -10.47 5.35
CA TRP A 307 -2.65 -10.28 6.08
C TRP A 307 -2.63 -10.95 7.44
N ILE A 308 -2.03 -12.13 7.58
CA ILE A 308 -1.87 -12.80 8.87
C ILE A 308 -1.13 -11.86 9.85
N GLY A 309 0.04 -11.36 9.49
CA GLY A 309 0.82 -10.46 10.35
C GLY A 309 0.05 -9.17 10.70
N ARG A 310 -0.62 -8.55 9.70
CA ARG A 310 -1.46 -7.37 9.92
C ARG A 310 -2.60 -7.65 10.90
N ASN A 311 -3.31 -8.76 10.73
CA ASN A 311 -4.48 -9.07 11.54
C ASN A 311 -4.11 -9.34 12.99
N VAL A 312 -2.98 -10.02 13.24
CA VAL A 312 -2.44 -10.21 14.59
C VAL A 312 -2.15 -8.86 15.27
N PHE A 313 -1.51 -7.93 14.54
CA PHE A 313 -1.22 -6.59 15.06
C PHE A 313 -2.50 -5.75 15.25
N LEU A 314 -3.45 -5.81 14.32
CA LEU A 314 -4.74 -5.11 14.40
C LEU A 314 -5.55 -5.57 15.61
N ARG A 315 -5.61 -6.87 15.88
CA ARG A 315 -6.28 -7.42 17.07
C ARG A 315 -5.79 -6.78 18.35
N TRP A 316 -4.48 -6.70 18.54
CA TRP A 316 -3.91 -6.00 19.68
C TRP A 316 -4.36 -4.54 19.74
N LYS A 317 -4.33 -3.86 18.62
CA LYS A 317 -4.68 -2.43 18.55
C LYS A 317 -6.17 -2.17 18.79
N THR A 318 -7.05 -3.12 18.45
CA THR A 318 -8.51 -2.97 18.55
C THR A 318 -9.11 -3.61 19.79
N GLY A 319 -8.38 -4.46 20.50
CA GLY A 319 -8.84 -5.11 21.73
C GLY A 319 -9.87 -6.23 21.52
N HIS A 320 -9.87 -6.90 20.35
CA HIS A 320 -10.83 -7.98 20.06
C HIS A 320 -10.62 -9.25 20.92
N ALA A 321 -11.72 -9.94 21.22
CA ALA A 321 -11.76 -11.05 22.15
C ALA A 321 -11.03 -12.32 21.67
N PRO A 322 -10.42 -13.11 22.59
CA PRO A 322 -9.67 -14.34 22.25
C PRO A 322 -10.48 -15.46 21.60
N THR A 323 -11.79 -15.55 21.90
CA THR A 323 -12.69 -16.63 21.42
C THR A 323 -12.92 -16.61 19.91
N GLU A 324 -13.09 -15.44 19.32
CA GLU A 324 -13.22 -15.27 17.86
C GLU A 324 -11.96 -15.77 17.13
N PHE A 325 -10.85 -15.70 17.81
CA PHE A 325 -9.52 -16.02 17.27
C PHE A 325 -9.29 -17.52 17.09
N PHE A 326 -9.79 -18.32 18.02
CA PHE A 326 -9.70 -19.78 17.94
C PHE A 326 -10.49 -20.30 16.71
N GLU A 327 -11.68 -19.78 16.52
CA GLU A 327 -12.53 -20.16 15.37
C GLU A 327 -11.86 -19.75 14.04
N ARG A 328 -11.29 -18.54 13.95
CA ARG A 328 -10.57 -18.07 12.77
C ARG A 328 -9.32 -18.91 12.46
N GLY A 329 -8.58 -19.31 13.52
CA GLY A 329 -7.42 -20.20 13.36
C GLY A 329 -7.81 -21.58 12.83
N ARG A 330 -8.92 -22.16 13.30
CA ARG A 330 -9.47 -23.41 12.80
C ARG A 330 -9.86 -23.27 11.31
N ARG A 331 -10.60 -22.22 10.93
CA ARG A 331 -10.99 -21.95 9.56
C ARG A 331 -9.79 -21.70 8.65
N LEU A 332 -8.78 -20.98 9.14
CA LEU A 332 -7.53 -20.81 8.37
C LEU A 332 -6.87 -22.14 8.07
N SER A 333 -6.85 -23.08 9.06
CA SER A 333 -6.30 -24.41 8.88
C SER A 333 -7.06 -25.22 7.83
N ASP A 334 -8.39 -25.18 7.85
CA ASP A 334 -9.22 -25.92 6.92
C ASP A 334 -9.14 -25.31 5.51
N GLY A 335 -9.20 -23.97 5.40
CA GLY A 335 -9.04 -23.25 4.14
C GLY A 335 -7.64 -23.42 3.52
N ALA A 336 -6.59 -23.45 4.33
CA ALA A 336 -5.21 -23.69 3.89
C ALA A 336 -5.04 -25.09 3.27
N LYS A 337 -5.65 -26.12 3.87
CA LYS A 337 -5.67 -27.48 3.32
C LYS A 337 -6.46 -27.54 2.00
N ALA A 338 -7.58 -26.83 1.93
CA ALA A 338 -8.39 -26.74 0.72
C ALA A 338 -7.62 -26.05 -0.41
N LEU A 339 -6.97 -24.92 -0.12
CA LEU A 339 -6.14 -24.20 -1.08
C LEU A 339 -4.94 -25.03 -1.56
N TYR A 340 -4.31 -25.80 -0.67
CA TYR A 340 -3.27 -26.74 -1.06
C TYR A 340 -3.82 -27.82 -2.03
N ARG A 341 -4.96 -28.43 -1.73
CA ARG A 341 -5.58 -29.43 -2.63
C ARG A 341 -5.89 -28.83 -4.01
N TYR A 342 -6.32 -27.58 -4.05
CA TYR A 342 -6.65 -26.88 -5.27
C TYR A 342 -5.42 -26.52 -6.13
N THR A 343 -4.34 -26.04 -5.48
CA THR A 343 -3.15 -25.50 -6.15
C THR A 343 -1.96 -26.46 -6.24
N ASN A 344 -1.97 -27.52 -5.42
CA ASN A 344 -0.82 -28.41 -5.16
C ASN A 344 0.43 -27.68 -4.65
N ASP A 345 0.28 -26.48 -4.03
CA ASP A 345 1.39 -25.71 -3.46
C ASP A 345 1.45 -25.87 -1.94
N ARG A 346 2.46 -26.62 -1.48
CA ARG A 346 2.64 -26.98 -0.07
C ARG A 346 2.83 -25.77 0.84
N ARG A 347 3.25 -24.63 0.33
CA ARG A 347 3.47 -23.43 1.14
C ARG A 347 2.20 -22.99 1.86
N PHE A 348 1.05 -23.18 1.26
CA PHE A 348 -0.23 -22.82 1.87
C PHE A 348 -0.55 -23.63 3.12
N LEU A 349 -0.04 -24.85 3.26
CA LEU A 349 -0.21 -25.65 4.48
C LEU A 349 0.45 -25.03 5.72
N TYR A 350 1.41 -24.13 5.53
CA TYR A 350 2.12 -23.47 6.64
C TYR A 350 1.41 -22.21 7.15
N LEU A 351 0.30 -21.77 6.53
CA LEU A 351 -0.40 -20.55 6.97
C LEU A 351 -0.82 -20.55 8.45
N PRO A 352 -1.31 -21.67 9.03
CA PRO A 352 -1.61 -21.73 10.47
C PRO A 352 -0.37 -21.60 11.35
N ASP A 353 0.76 -22.21 10.97
CA ASP A 353 2.02 -22.09 11.70
C ASP A 353 2.58 -20.68 11.61
N ILE A 354 2.43 -20.03 10.45
CA ILE A 354 2.78 -18.63 10.22
C ILE A 354 1.94 -17.71 11.11
N GLN A 355 0.64 -18.00 11.29
CA GLN A 355 -0.21 -17.26 12.23
C GLN A 355 0.30 -17.39 13.66
N SER A 356 0.61 -18.62 14.10
CA SER A 356 1.17 -18.86 15.44
C SER A 356 2.49 -18.12 15.64
N ALA A 357 3.34 -18.10 14.63
CA ALA A 357 4.58 -17.33 14.64
C ALA A 357 4.33 -15.82 14.76
N ALA A 358 3.39 -15.27 13.97
CA ALA A 358 3.02 -13.86 14.05
C ALA A 358 2.50 -13.48 15.46
N GLU A 359 1.70 -14.35 16.07
CA GLU A 359 1.21 -14.17 17.45
C GLU A 359 2.35 -14.15 18.47
N ALA A 360 3.32 -15.04 18.33
CA ALA A 360 4.49 -15.06 19.18
C ALA A 360 5.35 -13.79 19.05
N TRP A 361 5.38 -13.19 17.86
CA TRP A 361 6.10 -11.95 17.58
C TRP A 361 5.33 -10.67 17.90
N LEU A 362 4.07 -10.74 18.31
CA LEU A 362 3.25 -9.56 18.62
C LEU A 362 3.91 -8.56 19.59
N PRO A 363 4.56 -8.98 20.71
CA PRO A 363 5.23 -8.03 21.60
C PRO A 363 6.32 -7.19 20.89
N ASP A 364 7.07 -7.81 19.97
CA ASP A 364 8.10 -7.13 19.20
C ASP A 364 7.50 -6.19 18.15
N MET A 365 6.41 -6.57 17.49
CA MET A 365 5.67 -5.69 16.58
C MET A 365 5.15 -4.44 17.30
N VAL A 366 4.63 -4.61 18.52
CA VAL A 366 4.17 -3.50 19.36
C VAL A 366 5.32 -2.56 19.71
N LYS A 367 6.46 -3.10 20.10
CA LYS A 367 7.66 -2.33 20.41
C LYS A 367 8.21 -1.58 19.18
N GLN A 368 8.20 -2.23 18.02
CA GLN A 368 8.57 -1.58 16.75
C GLN A 368 7.64 -0.38 16.45
N HIS A 369 6.33 -0.59 16.56
CA HIS A 369 5.33 0.47 16.34
C HIS A 369 5.56 1.66 17.27
N GLN A 370 5.77 1.40 18.56
CA GLN A 370 6.00 2.45 19.55
C GLN A 370 7.25 3.27 19.21
N LYS A 371 8.35 2.62 18.88
CA LYS A 371 9.60 3.30 18.48
C LYS A 371 9.43 4.13 17.22
N THR A 372 8.73 3.60 16.21
CA THR A 372 8.46 4.33 14.96
C THR A 372 7.61 5.56 15.24
N LYS A 373 6.57 5.44 16.07
CA LYS A 373 5.72 6.56 16.47
C LYS A 373 6.51 7.63 17.22
N GLU A 374 7.33 7.25 18.20
CA GLU A 374 8.17 8.19 18.97
C GLU A 374 9.15 8.94 18.07
N ALA A 375 9.82 8.22 17.16
CA ALA A 375 10.76 8.83 16.23
C ALA A 375 10.07 9.81 15.27
N TRP A 376 8.87 9.44 14.78
CA TRP A 376 8.08 10.30 13.92
C TRP A 376 7.58 11.56 14.63
N THR A 377 7.09 11.43 15.84
CA THR A 377 6.67 12.56 16.67
C THR A 377 7.85 13.51 16.92
N GLU A 378 9.01 12.99 17.29
CA GLU A 378 10.20 13.81 17.49
C GLU A 378 10.61 14.57 16.22
N LEU A 379 10.58 13.91 15.05
CA LEU A 379 10.86 14.55 13.77
C LEU A 379 9.89 15.70 13.50
N THR A 380 8.58 15.42 13.55
CA THR A 380 7.56 16.39 13.18
C THR A 380 7.55 17.59 14.15
N GLU A 381 7.66 17.37 15.45
CA GLU A 381 7.79 18.43 16.43
C GLU A 381 9.03 19.31 16.18
N ARG A 382 10.18 18.71 15.90
CA ARG A 382 11.41 19.45 15.62
C ARG A 382 11.33 20.27 14.35
N TRP A 383 10.68 19.71 13.32
CA TRP A 383 10.51 20.40 12.04
C TRP A 383 9.62 21.63 12.13
N PHE A 384 8.47 21.51 12.78
CA PHE A 384 7.48 22.60 12.82
C PHE A 384 7.69 23.63 13.94
N ARG A 385 8.68 23.43 14.83
CA ARG A 385 9.11 24.45 15.79
C ARG A 385 10.13 25.45 15.21
N ARG A 386 10.54 25.28 13.98
CA ARG A 386 11.39 26.23 13.25
C ARG A 386 10.59 27.43 12.77
#